data_e2adaab9c43f23190d131af92d1a1bb4
#
_entry.id   e2adaab9c43f23190d131af92d1a1bb4
#
_cell.length_a   1.000
_cell.length_b   1.000
_cell.length_c   1.000
_cell.angle_alpha   90.00
_cell.angle_beta   90.00
_cell.angle_gamma   90.00
#
_symmetry.space_group_name_H-M   'P 1'
#
loop_
_entity.id
_entity.type
_entity.pdbx_description
1 polymer ?
#
loop_
_entity_poly.entity_id
_entity_poly.type
_entity_poly.pdbx_seq_one_letter_code
_entity_poly.pdbx_strand_id
1 'polypeptide(L)'
;SPMADRGLVNESLSTEIERSLQILTSREREIIKSFFGIGCQEMTLEEIGERLDLTRERVRQIKEKAIRKLKKPSASKLLKTYLG
;
A
#
# COMPACT_ATOMS: atom_id res chain seq x y z
N SER A 1 -7.59 -22.63 -11.71
CA SER A 1 -6.71 -22.78 -10.55
C SER A 1 -6.86 -21.59 -9.63
N PRO A 2 -6.46 -21.72 -8.39
CA PRO A 2 -6.51 -20.60 -7.46
C PRO A 2 -5.72 -19.40 -7.98
N MET A 3 -4.71 -19.64 -8.76
CA MET A 3 -3.90 -18.57 -9.33
C MET A 3 -4.69 -17.73 -10.33
N ALA A 4 -5.46 -18.38 -11.19
CA ALA A 4 -6.26 -17.66 -12.17
C ALA A 4 -7.35 -16.83 -11.48
N ASP A 5 -8.01 -17.43 -10.50
CA ASP A 5 -9.05 -16.74 -9.76
C ASP A 5 -8.48 -15.54 -9.01
N ARG A 6 -7.30 -15.73 -8.43
CA ARG A 6 -6.62 -14.63 -7.74
C ARG A 6 -6.27 -13.52 -8.72
N GLY A 7 -5.86 -13.88 -9.93
CA GLY A 7 -5.52 -12.89 -10.93
C GLY A 7 -6.67 -11.96 -11.23
N LEU A 8 -7.86 -12.52 -11.45
CA LEU A 8 -9.05 -11.73 -11.73
C LEU A 8 -9.44 -10.86 -10.54
N VAL A 9 -9.45 -11.46 -9.35
CA VAL A 9 -9.78 -10.74 -8.12
C VAL A 9 -8.75 -9.66 -7.85
N ASN A 10 -7.48 -9.98 -8.09
CA ASN A 10 -6.40 -9.03 -7.85
C ASN A 10 -6.48 -7.82 -8.77
N GLU A 11 -6.93 -8.00 -10.01
CA GLU A 11 -7.08 -6.86 -10.92
C GLU A 11 -8.12 -5.88 -10.39
N SER A 12 -9.29 -6.37 -9.99
CA SER A 12 -10.32 -5.51 -9.41
C SER A 12 -9.85 -4.88 -8.13
N LEU A 13 -9.23 -5.68 -7.26
CA LEU A 13 -8.74 -5.20 -5.99
C LEU A 13 -7.64 -4.17 -6.17
N SER A 14 -6.71 -4.42 -7.09
CA SER A 14 -5.62 -3.48 -7.36
C SER A 14 -6.14 -2.15 -7.86
N THR A 15 -7.14 -2.17 -8.75
CA THR A 15 -7.74 -0.94 -9.25
C THR A 15 -8.39 -0.14 -8.13
N GLU A 16 -9.15 -0.84 -7.28
CA GLU A 16 -9.81 -0.21 -6.14
C GLU A 16 -8.79 0.38 -5.16
N ILE A 17 -7.74 -0.38 -4.87
CA ILE A 17 -6.68 0.07 -3.96
C ILE A 17 -5.95 1.27 -4.55
N GLU A 18 -5.58 1.22 -5.81
CA GLU A 18 -4.88 2.32 -6.45
C GLU A 18 -5.72 3.59 -6.46
N ARG A 19 -7.02 3.45 -6.69
CA ARG A 19 -7.93 4.59 -6.65
C ARG A 19 -7.98 5.19 -5.26
N SER A 20 -8.03 4.34 -4.23
CA SER A 20 -8.05 4.79 -2.85
C SER A 20 -6.73 5.45 -2.45
N LEU A 21 -5.62 5.02 -3.03
CA LEU A 21 -4.31 5.57 -2.73
C LEU A 21 -4.13 6.99 -3.26
N GLN A 22 -5.04 7.47 -4.09
CA GLN A 22 -4.97 8.85 -4.62
C GLN A 22 -5.05 9.90 -3.52
N ILE A 23 -5.59 9.56 -2.35
CA ILE A 23 -5.65 10.49 -1.23
C ILE A 23 -4.29 10.69 -0.55
N LEU A 24 -3.31 9.85 -0.88
CA LEU A 24 -1.99 9.91 -0.28
C LEU A 24 -1.06 10.78 -1.11
N THR A 25 -0.03 11.33 -0.44
CA THR A 25 1.04 12.00 -1.17
C THR A 25 1.82 10.97 -1.98
N SER A 26 2.62 11.44 -2.95
CA SER A 26 3.43 10.54 -3.77
C SER A 26 4.33 9.65 -2.92
N ARG A 27 4.96 10.23 -1.90
CA ARG A 27 5.85 9.49 -1.01
C ARG A 27 5.10 8.45 -0.20
N GLU A 28 3.96 8.81 0.37
CA GLU A 28 3.14 7.90 1.15
C GLU A 28 2.66 6.75 0.31
N ARG A 29 2.20 7.06 -0.91
CA ARG A 29 1.72 6.04 -1.83
C ARG A 29 2.82 5.05 -2.20
N GLU A 30 4.01 5.58 -2.52
CA GLU A 30 5.14 4.73 -2.88
C GLU A 30 5.52 3.78 -1.75
N ILE A 31 5.57 4.29 -0.53
CA ILE A 31 5.91 3.46 0.63
C ILE A 31 4.86 2.39 0.87
N ILE A 32 3.58 2.75 0.81
CA ILE A 32 2.50 1.79 1.01
C ILE A 32 2.53 0.70 -0.06
N LYS A 33 2.67 1.09 -1.32
CA LYS A 33 2.71 0.12 -2.42
C LYS A 33 3.90 -0.82 -2.27
N SER A 34 5.06 -0.30 -1.91
CA SER A 34 6.25 -1.13 -1.75
C SER A 34 6.14 -2.05 -0.54
N PHE A 35 5.61 -1.55 0.57
CA PHE A 35 5.53 -2.34 1.79
C PHE A 35 4.52 -3.49 1.66
N PHE A 36 3.38 -3.24 1.05
CA PHE A 36 2.34 -4.25 0.90
C PHE A 36 2.42 -5.02 -0.42
N GLY A 37 3.36 -4.66 -1.28
CA GLY A 37 3.52 -5.35 -2.55
C GLY A 37 2.38 -5.09 -3.53
N ILE A 38 1.84 -3.89 -3.53
CA ILE A 38 0.75 -3.52 -4.43
C ILE A 38 1.32 -3.14 -5.78
N GLY A 39 1.16 -4.01 -6.76
CA GLY A 39 1.70 -3.79 -8.09
C GLY A 39 3.20 -3.96 -8.21
N CYS A 40 3.85 -4.48 -7.16
CA CYS A 40 5.29 -4.70 -7.14
C CYS A 40 5.62 -5.73 -6.07
N GLN A 41 6.88 -6.10 -5.97
CA GLN A 41 7.32 -7.04 -4.95
C GLN A 41 7.33 -6.36 -3.58
N GLU A 42 6.89 -7.10 -2.57
CA GLU A 42 6.88 -6.62 -1.20
C GLU A 42 8.30 -6.33 -0.71
N MET A 43 8.48 -5.22 -0.01
CA MET A 43 9.78 -4.80 0.52
C MET A 43 9.69 -4.55 2.02
N THR A 44 10.81 -4.74 2.71
CA THR A 44 10.89 -4.41 4.12
C THR A 44 11.06 -2.90 4.30
N LEU A 45 10.86 -2.43 5.53
CA LEU A 45 11.06 -1.01 5.83
C LEU A 45 12.50 -0.59 5.56
N GLU A 46 13.46 -1.47 5.85
CA GLU A 46 14.87 -1.18 5.59
C GLU A 46 15.14 -1.03 4.11
N GLU A 47 14.59 -1.94 3.30
CA GLU A 47 14.77 -1.89 1.85
C GLU A 47 14.15 -0.62 1.26
N ILE A 48 12.98 -0.26 1.74
CA ILE A 48 12.32 0.96 1.29
C ILE A 48 13.15 2.18 1.67
N GLY A 49 13.68 2.19 2.89
CA GLY A 49 14.54 3.27 3.36
C GLY A 49 15.77 3.45 2.50
N GLU A 50 16.42 2.36 2.13
CA GLU A 50 17.60 2.42 1.26
C GLU A 50 17.22 2.98 -0.12
N ARG A 51 16.11 2.54 -0.65
CA ARG A 51 15.66 2.97 -1.97
C ARG A 51 15.32 4.47 -2.00
N LEU A 52 14.75 4.98 -0.92
CA LEU A 52 14.28 6.36 -0.86
C LEU A 52 15.22 7.29 -0.10
N ASP A 53 16.36 6.75 0.36
CA ASP A 53 17.34 7.50 1.15
C ASP A 53 16.72 8.04 2.43
N LEU A 54 15.98 7.17 3.12
CA LEU A 54 15.34 7.47 4.40
C LEU A 54 15.75 6.43 5.43
N THR A 55 15.64 6.81 6.71
CA THR A 55 15.86 5.83 7.78
C THR A 55 14.66 4.90 7.86
N ARG A 56 14.88 3.70 8.44
CA ARG A 56 13.82 2.76 8.67
C ARG A 56 12.69 3.37 9.51
N GLU A 57 13.07 4.12 10.54
CA GLU A 57 12.09 4.74 11.42
C GLU A 57 11.25 5.78 10.69
N ARG A 58 11.89 6.57 9.80
CA ARG A 58 11.15 7.55 9.02
C ARG A 58 10.14 6.87 8.08
N VAL A 59 10.57 5.78 7.44
CA VAL A 59 9.68 5.01 6.58
C VAL A 59 8.49 4.49 7.39
N ARG A 60 8.75 3.97 8.57
CA ARG A 60 7.69 3.47 9.45
C ARG A 60 6.70 4.58 9.80
N GLN A 61 7.19 5.76 10.14
CA GLN A 61 6.32 6.88 10.48
C GLN A 61 5.42 7.29 9.31
N ILE A 62 6.00 7.37 8.13
CA ILE A 62 5.26 7.74 6.93
C ILE A 62 4.23 6.67 6.61
N LYS A 63 4.61 5.39 6.71
CA LYS A 63 3.71 4.28 6.49
C LYS A 63 2.50 4.35 7.43
N GLU A 64 2.74 4.56 8.71
CA GLU A 64 1.65 4.60 9.68
C GLU A 64 0.72 5.78 9.44
N LYS A 65 1.27 6.93 9.08
CA LYS A 65 0.46 8.09 8.75
C LYS A 65 -0.42 7.81 7.54
N ALA A 66 0.15 7.16 6.53
CA ALA A 66 -0.59 6.79 5.33
C ALA A 66 -1.73 5.81 5.66
N ILE A 67 -1.46 4.82 6.49
CA ILE A 67 -2.46 3.84 6.89
C ILE A 67 -3.60 4.52 7.63
N ARG A 68 -3.31 5.48 8.51
CA ARG A 68 -4.35 6.23 9.20
C ARG A 68 -5.26 6.96 8.23
N LYS A 69 -4.68 7.56 7.19
CA LYS A 69 -5.48 8.23 6.16
C LYS A 69 -6.38 7.24 5.42
N LEU A 70 -5.87 6.06 5.14
CA LEU A 70 -6.61 5.04 4.41
C LEU A 70 -7.71 4.39 5.26
N LYS A 71 -7.63 4.48 6.56
CA LYS A 71 -8.63 3.91 7.45
C LYS A 71 -9.79 4.86 7.77
N LYS A 72 -9.78 6.05 7.20
CA LYS A 72 -10.88 6.98 7.40
C LYS A 72 -12.15 6.46 6.73
N PRO A 73 -13.34 6.90 7.21
CA PRO A 73 -14.61 6.40 6.65
C PRO A 73 -14.74 6.58 5.14
N SER A 74 -14.07 7.56 4.57
CA SER A 74 -14.12 7.81 3.14
C SER A 74 -13.30 6.82 2.33
N ALA A 75 -12.48 6.00 2.97
CA ALA A 75 -11.65 5.03 2.28
C ALA A 75 -12.45 3.79 1.90
N SER A 76 -11.96 3.07 0.88
CA SER A 76 -12.59 1.87 0.39
C SER A 76 -12.66 0.78 1.48
N LYS A 77 -13.79 0.06 1.52
CA LYS A 77 -13.94 -1.06 2.44
C LYS A 77 -12.97 -2.18 2.06
N LEU A 78 -12.75 -2.38 0.76
CA LEU A 78 -11.81 -3.40 0.31
C LEU A 78 -10.41 -3.09 0.79
N LEU A 79 -10.02 -1.82 0.72
CA LEU A 79 -8.72 -1.40 1.19
C LEU A 79 -8.56 -1.61 2.69
N LYS A 80 -9.57 -1.28 3.47
CA LYS A 80 -9.56 -1.49 4.91
C LYS A 80 -9.38 -2.95 5.25
N THR A 81 -10.08 -3.83 4.54
CA THR A 81 -9.95 -5.26 4.72
C THR A 81 -8.55 -5.73 4.38
N TYR A 82 -7.99 -5.21 3.29
CA TYR A 82 -6.64 -5.56 2.84
C TYR A 82 -5.57 -5.17 3.85
N LEU A 83 -5.71 -4.00 4.45
CA LEU A 83 -4.74 -3.49 5.41
C LEU A 83 -4.89 -4.11 6.81
N GLY A 84 -6.00 -4.78 7.01
CA GLY A 84 -6.28 -5.41 8.29
C GLY A 84 -6.96 -4.50 9.23
#